data_779433c5c76a5b5d2261b924dc991fd7
#
_entry.id   779433c5c76a5b5d2261b924dc991fd7
#
_cell.length_a   1.000
_cell.length_b   1.000
_cell.length_c   1.000
_cell.angle_alpha   90.00
_cell.angle_beta   90.00
_cell.angle_gamma   90.00
#
_symmetry.space_group_name_H-M   'P 1'
#
loop_
_entity.id
_entity.type
_entity.pdbx_description
1 polymer ?
#
loop_
_entity_poly.entity_id
_entity_poly.type
_entity_poly.pdbx_seq_one_letter_code
_entity_poly.pdbx_strand_id
1 'polypeptide(L)'
;MSPSRLQFQLDAKASDSHARATTFHTLHGTIQSPLFMPVGTQATVKAQTQESLHASGSQILLANTYHLLLRPGPDVFTKLGGIHRFMNWPGSVLTDSGGYQIFSLPHSRSMTEKGAVFQSYVDGQRIMLSPELSIQTQRAIGSDIMMVLDQCIPSTADEKTARAALQVTQRWALRSLAAREDSPQSMFGIVQGALYPQLRRESAAGLMQLDFDGFAIGGLAVGEEKNEREDVCELTAALLPTDRPRYLMGVGTPVDVLEAVHRGVDMFDCIIPTQVAKRGTAFTSRGIVELRRSVYKFSEDRLDPTCTCPVCATHSRAYLHHLTKTQEQLGWTLVGQHNIHFYHQLMREIRQSILEDRFMPLYRERREILPIEDVDHPVTHPKRTSTKPQHEGDYELHGEPPAIRHIPSGRTLPSAPQLDPAIESQLIQQLRLPAESPPLIVWDTQLATAATGLAVVLLYEAEAAKGPLRPLHLISFSEDLAPLRLALHHKRHFPYLRHGAADTLIRRDVWESRYCPGLKWTLIHGSHAEMKTQAPAADVVV
;
A
#
# COMPACT_ATOMS: atom_id res chain seq x y z
N MET A 1 -4.09 -35.64 14.57
CA MET A 1 -3.22 -34.63 13.91
C MET A 1 -1.78 -35.07 14.09
N SER A 2 -0.97 -35.02 13.04
CA SER A 2 0.47 -35.23 13.15
C SER A 2 1.08 -34.17 14.08
N PRO A 3 2.17 -34.47 14.80
CA PRO A 3 2.85 -33.45 15.60
C PRO A 3 3.35 -32.34 14.67
N SER A 4 3.12 -31.07 15.10
CA SER A 4 3.56 -29.91 14.34
C SER A 4 5.07 -29.91 14.14
N ARG A 5 5.55 -29.59 12.93
CA ARG A 5 6.98 -29.43 12.62
C ARG A 5 7.62 -28.32 13.47
N LEU A 6 6.80 -27.37 13.95
CA LEU A 6 7.26 -26.24 14.76
C LEU A 6 7.46 -26.58 16.25
N GLN A 7 7.10 -27.77 16.72
CA GLN A 7 7.20 -28.10 18.15
C GLN A 7 6.61 -26.99 19.04
N PHE A 8 5.38 -26.60 18.76
CA PHE A 8 4.71 -25.45 19.37
C PHE A 8 4.41 -25.69 20.88
N GLN A 9 4.71 -24.68 21.70
CA GLN A 9 4.41 -24.66 23.12
C GLN A 9 3.63 -23.37 23.48
N LEU A 10 2.54 -23.50 24.22
CA LEU A 10 1.87 -22.39 24.87
C LEU A 10 2.55 -22.16 26.24
N ASP A 11 3.25 -21.03 26.38
CA ASP A 11 4.00 -20.72 27.60
C ASP A 11 3.08 -20.10 28.68
N ALA A 12 2.21 -19.16 28.27
CA ALA A 12 1.23 -18.51 29.13
C ALA A 12 0.05 -17.96 28.33
N LYS A 13 -1.06 -17.73 29.02
CA LYS A 13 -2.24 -17.01 28.52
C LYS A 13 -2.67 -16.00 29.57
N ALA A 14 -2.97 -14.76 29.16
CA ALA A 14 -3.50 -13.74 30.04
C ALA A 14 -4.89 -14.12 30.57
N SER A 15 -5.18 -13.84 31.85
CA SER A 15 -6.43 -14.21 32.49
C SER A 15 -7.64 -13.46 31.92
N ASP A 16 -7.50 -12.16 31.65
CA ASP A 16 -8.58 -11.26 31.22
C ASP A 16 -8.49 -10.88 29.73
N SER A 17 -7.82 -11.72 28.91
CA SER A 17 -7.60 -11.46 27.49
C SER A 17 -7.39 -12.76 26.72
N HIS A 18 -7.50 -12.70 25.39
CA HIS A 18 -7.10 -13.80 24.52
C HIS A 18 -5.59 -13.80 24.22
N ALA A 19 -4.84 -12.81 24.74
CA ALA A 19 -3.40 -12.68 24.55
C ALA A 19 -2.65 -13.90 25.11
N ARG A 20 -1.66 -14.38 24.34
CA ARG A 20 -0.89 -15.56 24.72
C ARG A 20 0.59 -15.37 24.39
N ALA A 21 1.45 -15.93 25.23
CA ALA A 21 2.88 -16.09 24.98
C ALA A 21 3.13 -17.52 24.54
N THR A 22 3.85 -17.70 23.44
CA THR A 22 4.16 -19.03 22.89
C THR A 22 5.61 -19.15 22.50
N THR A 23 6.10 -20.37 22.42
CA THR A 23 7.43 -20.70 21.92
C THR A 23 7.28 -21.80 20.88
N PHE A 24 7.98 -21.68 19.75
CA PHE A 24 8.04 -22.73 18.74
C PHE A 24 9.41 -22.73 18.05
N HIS A 25 9.75 -23.86 17.43
CA HIS A 25 11.04 -24.05 16.80
C HIS A 25 10.89 -24.14 15.29
N THR A 26 11.77 -23.45 14.57
CA THR A 26 11.90 -23.52 13.11
C THR A 26 13.20 -24.25 12.76
N LEU A 27 13.52 -24.36 11.48
CA LEU A 27 14.79 -24.92 11.02
C LEU A 27 16.01 -24.07 11.42
N HIS A 28 15.82 -22.75 11.64
CA HIS A 28 16.89 -21.78 11.94
C HIS A 28 16.74 -21.09 13.30
N GLY A 29 16.06 -21.70 14.24
CA GLY A 29 16.05 -21.22 15.61
C GLY A 29 14.71 -21.29 16.34
N THR A 30 14.75 -20.82 17.58
CA THR A 30 13.60 -20.73 18.46
C THR A 30 12.93 -19.38 18.31
N ILE A 31 11.63 -19.39 18.19
CA ILE A 31 10.78 -18.21 18.03
C ILE A 31 9.91 -18.04 19.26
N GLN A 32 9.91 -16.84 19.81
CA GLN A 32 9.08 -16.44 20.94
C GLN A 32 8.05 -15.41 20.50
N SER A 33 6.78 -15.69 20.71
CA SER A 33 5.66 -14.79 20.39
C SER A 33 5.05 -14.17 21.64
N PRO A 34 4.27 -13.04 21.52
CA PRO A 34 3.97 -12.32 20.27
C PRO A 34 5.22 -11.74 19.62
N LEU A 35 5.23 -11.69 18.29
CA LEU A 35 6.39 -11.22 17.52
C LEU A 35 6.01 -10.43 16.28
N PHE A 36 6.93 -9.56 15.86
CA PHE A 36 6.84 -8.80 14.63
C PHE A 36 7.92 -9.25 13.64
N MET A 37 7.55 -9.42 12.36
CA MET A 37 8.43 -9.80 11.27
C MET A 37 8.72 -8.59 10.38
N PRO A 38 9.93 -8.04 10.37
CA PRO A 38 10.32 -7.05 9.37
C PRO A 38 10.21 -7.60 7.95
N VAL A 39 9.67 -6.79 7.02
CA VAL A 39 9.42 -7.24 5.64
C VAL A 39 10.64 -7.03 4.76
N GLY A 40 11.23 -8.15 4.34
CA GLY A 40 12.36 -8.25 3.43
C GLY A 40 11.94 -8.61 2.00
N THR A 41 11.18 -7.75 1.33
CA THR A 41 10.50 -7.99 0.04
C THR A 41 11.37 -8.66 -1.02
N GLN A 42 12.60 -8.22 -1.19
CA GLN A 42 13.56 -8.74 -2.18
C GLN A 42 14.82 -9.29 -1.50
N ALA A 43 14.63 -10.17 -0.52
CA ALA A 43 15.70 -10.67 0.33
C ALA A 43 16.50 -9.53 1.03
N THR A 44 15.82 -8.43 1.36
CA THR A 44 16.36 -7.32 2.13
C THR A 44 15.27 -6.50 2.78
N VAL A 45 15.39 -6.18 4.05
CA VAL A 45 14.56 -5.17 4.72
C VAL A 45 15.06 -3.79 4.29
N LYS A 46 14.19 -2.97 3.72
CA LYS A 46 14.57 -1.71 3.09
C LYS A 46 15.38 -0.80 4.03
N ALA A 47 16.55 -0.38 3.55
CA ALA A 47 17.49 0.50 4.25
C ALA A 47 18.01 -0.06 5.59
N GLN A 48 18.02 -1.40 5.77
CA GLN A 48 18.56 -2.06 6.96
C GLN A 48 19.63 -3.08 6.57
N THR A 49 20.64 -3.20 7.42
CA THR A 49 21.63 -4.29 7.34
C THR A 49 21.18 -5.48 8.19
N GLN A 50 21.69 -6.67 7.92
CA GLN A 50 21.43 -7.86 8.74
C GLN A 50 21.90 -7.68 10.18
N GLU A 51 23.03 -7.00 10.39
CA GLU A 51 23.56 -6.66 11.72
C GLU A 51 22.58 -5.78 12.50
N SER A 52 22.00 -4.75 11.84
CA SER A 52 21.01 -3.86 12.48
C SER A 52 19.73 -4.60 12.86
N LEU A 53 19.27 -5.53 12.01
CA LEU A 53 18.10 -6.37 12.28
C LEU A 53 18.37 -7.32 13.46
N HIS A 54 19.51 -8.00 13.46
CA HIS A 54 19.90 -8.88 14.54
C HIS A 54 20.06 -8.11 15.88
N ALA A 55 20.75 -6.97 15.86
CA ALA A 55 20.93 -6.10 17.03
C ALA A 55 19.58 -5.53 17.55
N SER A 56 18.58 -5.36 16.70
CA SER A 56 17.22 -4.95 17.09
C SER A 56 16.42 -6.10 17.74
N GLY A 57 16.89 -7.34 17.64
CA GLY A 57 16.22 -8.53 18.17
C GLY A 57 15.23 -9.17 17.23
N SER A 58 15.37 -8.98 15.91
CA SER A 58 14.58 -9.68 14.90
C SER A 58 14.88 -11.19 14.98
N GLN A 59 13.84 -12.00 15.18
CA GLN A 59 13.95 -13.46 15.25
C GLN A 59 13.66 -14.10 13.89
N ILE A 60 12.76 -13.49 13.14
CA ILE A 60 12.23 -13.96 11.86
C ILE A 60 11.96 -12.78 10.94
N LEU A 61 12.24 -12.95 9.66
CA LEU A 61 11.94 -11.98 8.60
C LEU A 61 10.85 -12.54 7.68
N LEU A 62 10.09 -11.65 7.05
CA LEU A 62 9.20 -12.04 5.95
C LEU A 62 9.86 -11.72 4.61
N ALA A 63 9.81 -12.64 3.65
CA ALA A 63 10.24 -12.42 2.27
C ALA A 63 9.07 -12.71 1.30
N ASN A 64 9.04 -11.99 0.16
CA ASN A 64 7.90 -12.10 -0.76
C ASN A 64 8.21 -13.02 -1.94
N THR A 65 7.51 -14.14 -2.00
CA THR A 65 7.66 -15.17 -3.04
C THR A 65 7.49 -14.61 -4.45
N TYR A 66 6.47 -13.77 -4.68
CA TYR A 66 6.25 -13.13 -5.98
C TYR A 66 7.48 -12.38 -6.50
N HIS A 67 8.09 -11.55 -5.67
CA HIS A 67 9.25 -10.76 -6.06
C HIS A 67 10.49 -11.62 -6.26
N LEU A 68 10.69 -12.62 -5.41
CA LEU A 68 11.86 -13.51 -5.47
C LEU A 68 11.76 -14.54 -6.61
N LEU A 69 10.55 -14.94 -7.01
CA LEU A 69 10.29 -15.71 -8.22
C LEU A 69 10.75 -14.96 -9.47
N LEU A 70 10.46 -13.65 -9.55
CA LEU A 70 10.81 -12.82 -10.70
C LEU A 70 12.29 -12.40 -10.69
N ARG A 71 12.83 -12.10 -9.52
CA ARG A 71 14.23 -11.67 -9.34
C ARG A 71 14.70 -11.94 -7.91
N PRO A 72 15.76 -12.71 -7.69
CA PRO A 72 16.73 -13.21 -8.70
C PRO A 72 16.25 -14.46 -9.44
N GLY A 73 15.17 -15.12 -9.01
CA GLY A 73 14.68 -16.38 -9.50
C GLY A 73 15.03 -17.56 -8.59
N PRO A 74 14.23 -18.65 -8.58
CA PRO A 74 14.41 -19.80 -7.70
C PRO A 74 15.75 -20.53 -7.92
N ASP A 75 16.27 -20.54 -9.14
CA ASP A 75 17.52 -21.19 -9.50
C ASP A 75 18.73 -20.62 -8.75
N VAL A 76 18.72 -19.29 -8.50
CA VAL A 76 19.78 -18.62 -7.75
C VAL A 76 19.79 -19.11 -6.30
N PHE A 77 18.62 -19.22 -5.66
CA PHE A 77 18.52 -19.71 -4.29
C PHE A 77 18.95 -21.18 -4.19
N THR A 78 18.51 -22.02 -5.11
CA THR A 78 18.91 -23.43 -5.16
C THR A 78 20.43 -23.55 -5.29
N LYS A 79 21.06 -22.78 -6.19
CA LYS A 79 22.50 -22.81 -6.43
C LYS A 79 23.31 -22.28 -5.23
N LEU A 80 22.79 -21.29 -4.53
CA LEU A 80 23.51 -20.62 -3.42
C LEU A 80 23.16 -21.19 -2.04
N GLY A 81 22.29 -22.21 -1.94
CA GLY A 81 21.94 -22.87 -0.69
C GLY A 81 20.89 -22.13 0.15
N GLY A 82 19.94 -21.48 -0.53
CA GLY A 82 18.78 -20.85 0.09
C GLY A 82 18.96 -19.39 0.49
N ILE A 83 17.85 -18.78 0.94
CA ILE A 83 17.77 -17.36 1.28
C ILE A 83 18.65 -16.97 2.48
N HIS A 84 18.79 -17.84 3.46
CA HIS A 84 19.60 -17.61 4.66
C HIS A 84 21.07 -17.36 4.28
N ARG A 85 21.62 -18.24 3.45
CA ARG A 85 22.99 -18.08 2.95
C ARG A 85 23.11 -16.90 1.98
N PHE A 86 22.11 -16.71 1.11
CA PHE A 86 22.08 -15.62 0.15
C PHE A 86 22.08 -14.24 0.85
N MET A 87 21.34 -14.08 1.93
CA MET A 87 21.24 -12.84 2.71
C MET A 87 22.31 -12.72 3.80
N ASN A 88 23.01 -13.80 4.13
CA ASN A 88 23.80 -13.92 5.37
C ASN A 88 22.93 -13.65 6.62
N TRP A 89 21.73 -14.25 6.65
CA TRP A 89 20.77 -14.11 7.74
C TRP A 89 20.69 -15.40 8.55
N PRO A 90 21.06 -15.37 9.87
CA PRO A 90 21.10 -16.59 10.68
C PRO A 90 19.74 -16.98 11.27
N GLY A 91 18.78 -16.05 11.33
CA GLY A 91 17.47 -16.27 11.91
C GLY A 91 16.48 -16.89 10.92
N SER A 92 15.25 -17.08 11.36
CA SER A 92 14.20 -17.70 10.55
C SER A 92 13.68 -16.78 9.44
N VAL A 93 13.09 -17.39 8.42
CA VAL A 93 12.41 -16.67 7.31
C VAL A 93 11.05 -17.31 7.06
N LEU A 94 10.02 -16.46 6.99
CA LEU A 94 8.71 -16.82 6.44
C LEU A 94 8.59 -16.26 5.03
N THR A 95 8.12 -17.06 4.07
CA THR A 95 7.76 -16.57 2.74
C THR A 95 6.25 -16.48 2.60
N ASP A 96 5.75 -15.34 2.06
CA ASP A 96 4.35 -15.25 1.65
C ASP A 96 4.07 -16.14 0.43
N SER A 97 2.79 -16.22 0.03
CA SER A 97 2.38 -17.05 -1.12
C SER A 97 2.59 -16.40 -2.48
N GLY A 98 2.72 -15.08 -2.55
CA GLY A 98 2.67 -14.27 -3.77
C GLY A 98 1.26 -13.85 -4.21
N GLY A 99 0.21 -14.35 -3.57
CA GLY A 99 -1.20 -14.07 -3.94
C GLY A 99 -1.59 -12.60 -3.78
N TYR A 100 -1.19 -11.97 -2.68
CA TYR A 100 -1.47 -10.56 -2.42
C TYR A 100 -0.84 -9.62 -3.46
N GLN A 101 0.39 -9.87 -3.90
CA GLN A 101 1.07 -9.02 -4.90
C GLN A 101 0.35 -9.05 -6.23
N ILE A 102 -0.19 -10.21 -6.63
CA ILE A 102 -1.02 -10.32 -7.84
C ILE A 102 -2.32 -9.54 -7.69
N PHE A 103 -2.91 -9.52 -6.48
CA PHE A 103 -4.10 -8.73 -6.18
C PHE A 103 -3.80 -7.22 -6.20
N SER A 104 -2.71 -6.76 -5.61
CA SER A 104 -2.42 -5.35 -5.35
C SER A 104 -1.74 -4.62 -6.51
N LEU A 105 -1.04 -5.35 -7.41
CA LEU A 105 -0.32 -4.72 -8.52
C LEU A 105 -1.23 -4.49 -9.74
N PRO A 106 -1.13 -3.32 -10.42
CA PRO A 106 -2.08 -2.86 -11.44
C PRO A 106 -1.95 -3.54 -12.82
N HIS A 107 -1.17 -4.60 -12.95
CA HIS A 107 -0.95 -5.26 -14.24
C HIS A 107 -2.07 -6.25 -14.58
N SER A 108 -2.30 -6.46 -15.90
CA SER A 108 -3.33 -7.37 -16.40
C SER A 108 -3.22 -8.76 -15.75
N ARG A 109 -4.25 -9.14 -15.02
CA ARG A 109 -4.33 -10.41 -14.31
C ARG A 109 -5.58 -11.16 -14.68
N SER A 110 -5.49 -12.46 -14.70
CA SER A 110 -6.65 -13.36 -14.73
C SER A 110 -6.50 -14.43 -13.67
N MET A 111 -7.59 -14.63 -12.90
CA MET A 111 -7.65 -15.69 -11.88
C MET A 111 -8.42 -16.86 -12.45
N THR A 112 -7.88 -18.04 -12.35
CA THR A 112 -8.51 -19.29 -12.79
C THR A 112 -8.34 -20.34 -11.71
N GLU A 113 -9.04 -21.47 -11.83
CA GLU A 113 -8.85 -22.63 -10.94
C GLU A 113 -7.39 -23.14 -10.95
N LYS A 114 -6.69 -22.98 -12.06
CA LYS A 114 -5.29 -23.43 -12.19
C LYS A 114 -4.31 -22.56 -11.43
N GLY A 115 -4.58 -21.26 -11.33
CA GLY A 115 -3.71 -20.28 -10.71
C GLY A 115 -4.01 -18.87 -11.21
N ALA A 116 -3.17 -17.93 -10.82
CA ALA A 116 -3.22 -16.53 -11.22
C ALA A 116 -2.23 -16.25 -12.35
N VAL A 117 -2.71 -15.79 -13.49
CA VAL A 117 -1.88 -15.36 -14.61
C VAL A 117 -1.64 -13.87 -14.50
N PHE A 118 -0.40 -13.45 -14.59
CA PHE A 118 0.01 -12.04 -14.55
C PHE A 118 1.19 -11.79 -15.51
N GLN A 119 1.44 -10.52 -15.77
CA GLN A 119 2.61 -10.10 -16.55
C GLN A 119 3.73 -9.65 -15.61
N SER A 120 4.92 -10.22 -15.79
CA SER A 120 6.12 -9.86 -15.03
C SER A 120 6.51 -8.40 -15.30
N TYR A 121 6.71 -7.61 -14.23
CA TYR A 121 7.19 -6.24 -14.34
C TYR A 121 8.70 -6.16 -14.65
N VAL A 122 9.40 -7.29 -14.64
CA VAL A 122 10.85 -7.37 -14.89
C VAL A 122 11.15 -7.45 -16.38
N ASP A 123 10.42 -8.31 -17.10
CA ASP A 123 10.71 -8.67 -18.50
C ASP A 123 9.45 -8.77 -19.38
N GLY A 124 8.27 -8.52 -18.81
CA GLY A 124 7.01 -8.57 -19.53
C GLY A 124 6.46 -9.97 -19.82
N GLN A 125 7.14 -11.04 -19.40
CA GLN A 125 6.66 -12.40 -19.62
C GLN A 125 5.36 -12.67 -18.87
N ARG A 126 4.47 -13.46 -19.49
CA ARG A 126 3.26 -13.96 -18.83
C ARG A 126 3.60 -15.19 -18.00
N ILE A 127 3.32 -15.11 -16.72
CA ILE A 127 3.59 -16.16 -15.74
C ILE A 127 2.26 -16.58 -15.12
N MET A 128 2.08 -17.90 -14.94
CA MET A 128 0.98 -18.44 -14.17
C MET A 128 1.51 -18.92 -12.83
N LEU A 129 1.20 -18.17 -11.76
CA LEU A 129 1.47 -18.61 -10.39
C LEU A 129 0.37 -19.58 -9.97
N SER A 130 0.67 -20.87 -10.00
CA SER A 130 -0.18 -21.91 -9.43
C SER A 130 0.22 -22.20 -7.98
N PRO A 131 -0.63 -22.90 -7.18
CA PRO A 131 -0.24 -23.40 -5.87
C PRO A 131 1.07 -24.18 -5.89
N GLU A 132 1.25 -25.04 -6.88
CA GLU A 132 2.46 -25.87 -7.02
C GLU A 132 3.70 -24.98 -7.28
N LEU A 133 3.62 -24.03 -8.22
CA LEU A 133 4.73 -23.14 -8.52
C LEU A 133 5.08 -22.24 -7.31
N SER A 134 4.07 -21.76 -6.59
CA SER A 134 4.29 -20.97 -5.36
C SER A 134 5.07 -21.79 -4.33
N ILE A 135 4.65 -23.02 -4.06
CA ILE A 135 5.33 -23.89 -3.07
C ILE A 135 6.71 -24.32 -3.56
N GLN A 136 6.87 -24.69 -4.83
CA GLN A 136 8.19 -25.01 -5.41
C GLN A 136 9.16 -23.83 -5.29
N THR A 137 8.67 -22.61 -5.53
CA THR A 137 9.48 -21.40 -5.36
C THR A 137 9.88 -21.19 -3.90
N GLN A 138 8.96 -21.34 -2.94
CA GLN A 138 9.26 -21.21 -1.51
C GLN A 138 10.21 -22.32 -1.03
N ARG A 139 10.09 -23.53 -1.56
CA ARG A 139 11.06 -24.62 -1.31
C ARG A 139 12.45 -24.28 -1.83
N ALA A 140 12.54 -23.74 -3.05
CA ALA A 140 13.82 -23.29 -3.63
C ALA A 140 14.44 -22.13 -2.86
N ILE A 141 13.62 -21.17 -2.41
CA ILE A 141 14.03 -20.08 -1.51
C ILE A 141 14.59 -20.64 -0.21
N GLY A 142 14.03 -21.74 0.30
CA GLY A 142 14.48 -22.39 1.52
C GLY A 142 14.07 -21.62 2.79
N SER A 143 12.89 -21.04 2.83
CA SER A 143 12.31 -20.41 4.03
C SER A 143 11.98 -21.46 5.09
N ASP A 144 11.84 -21.05 6.35
CA ASP A 144 11.42 -21.94 7.44
C ASP A 144 9.92 -22.22 7.41
N ILE A 145 9.14 -21.20 7.05
CA ILE A 145 7.69 -21.24 7.02
C ILE A 145 7.22 -20.82 5.63
N MET A 146 6.45 -21.67 4.99
CA MET A 146 5.79 -21.41 3.71
C MET A 146 4.32 -21.05 3.91
N MET A 147 3.77 -20.21 3.04
CA MET A 147 2.35 -19.89 3.02
C MET A 147 1.67 -20.55 1.82
N VAL A 148 0.46 -21.06 2.02
CA VAL A 148 -0.38 -21.53 0.91
C VAL A 148 -0.72 -20.40 -0.04
N LEU A 149 -0.90 -20.69 -1.33
CA LEU A 149 -1.46 -19.71 -2.26
C LEU A 149 -2.95 -19.51 -1.97
N ASP A 150 -3.37 -18.27 -1.89
CA ASP A 150 -4.75 -17.86 -1.62
C ASP A 150 -5.25 -16.85 -2.65
N GLN A 151 -6.56 -16.74 -2.79
CA GLN A 151 -7.20 -15.71 -3.61
C GLN A 151 -7.62 -14.53 -2.75
N CYS A 152 -6.78 -13.49 -2.71
CA CYS A 152 -7.11 -12.24 -2.06
C CYS A 152 -8.14 -11.45 -2.89
N ILE A 153 -9.12 -10.85 -2.20
CA ILE A 153 -10.17 -9.99 -2.76
C ILE A 153 -10.35 -8.74 -1.89
N PRO A 154 -10.96 -7.65 -2.40
CA PRO A 154 -11.30 -6.50 -1.55
C PRO A 154 -12.23 -6.93 -0.42
N SER A 155 -12.06 -6.33 0.76
CA SER A 155 -12.97 -6.53 1.90
C SER A 155 -14.42 -6.11 1.60
N THR A 156 -14.59 -5.17 0.66
CA THR A 156 -15.89 -4.66 0.18
C THR A 156 -16.56 -5.55 -0.88
N ALA A 157 -15.97 -6.71 -1.22
CA ALA A 157 -16.57 -7.64 -2.16
C ALA A 157 -17.89 -8.21 -1.63
N ASP A 158 -18.86 -8.47 -2.52
CA ASP A 158 -20.12 -9.12 -2.15
C ASP A 158 -19.90 -10.57 -1.67
N GLU A 159 -20.88 -11.12 -0.94
CA GLU A 159 -20.79 -12.46 -0.36
C GLU A 159 -20.59 -13.54 -1.41
N LYS A 160 -21.22 -13.42 -2.58
CA LYS A 160 -21.08 -14.40 -3.68
C LYS A 160 -19.64 -14.45 -4.17
N THR A 161 -19.04 -13.28 -4.40
CA THR A 161 -17.63 -13.16 -4.80
C THR A 161 -16.69 -13.68 -3.71
N ALA A 162 -16.97 -13.33 -2.44
CA ALA A 162 -16.18 -13.79 -1.31
C ALA A 162 -16.24 -15.31 -1.15
N ARG A 163 -17.41 -15.91 -1.31
CA ARG A 163 -17.62 -17.36 -1.27
C ARG A 163 -16.89 -18.09 -2.40
N ALA A 164 -16.95 -17.55 -3.63
CA ALA A 164 -16.22 -18.12 -4.76
C ALA A 164 -14.71 -18.09 -4.54
N ALA A 165 -14.16 -16.98 -4.07
CA ALA A 165 -12.73 -16.85 -3.75
C ALA A 165 -12.30 -17.78 -2.59
N LEU A 166 -13.14 -17.93 -1.57
CA LEU A 166 -12.92 -18.87 -0.48
C LEU A 166 -12.82 -20.31 -0.99
N GLN A 167 -13.74 -20.74 -1.85
CA GLN A 167 -13.74 -22.09 -2.41
C GLN A 167 -12.48 -22.37 -3.24
N VAL A 168 -12.02 -21.39 -4.02
CA VAL A 168 -10.74 -21.49 -4.74
C VAL A 168 -9.59 -21.62 -3.75
N THR A 169 -9.53 -20.76 -2.74
CA THR A 169 -8.49 -20.78 -1.70
C THR A 169 -8.42 -22.15 -0.99
N GLN A 170 -9.56 -22.76 -0.66
CA GLN A 170 -9.58 -24.09 -0.03
C GLN A 170 -9.01 -25.18 -0.94
N ARG A 171 -9.37 -25.19 -2.24
CA ARG A 171 -8.79 -26.14 -3.19
C ARG A 171 -7.30 -25.90 -3.42
N TRP A 172 -6.87 -24.64 -3.46
CA TRP A 172 -5.46 -24.28 -3.55
C TRP A 172 -4.66 -24.64 -2.29
N ALA A 173 -5.28 -24.60 -1.12
CA ALA A 173 -4.67 -25.08 0.12
C ALA A 173 -4.33 -26.58 0.05
N LEU A 174 -5.23 -27.42 -0.47
CA LEU A 174 -4.97 -28.84 -0.69
C LEU A 174 -3.83 -29.08 -1.69
N ARG A 175 -3.83 -28.35 -2.80
CA ARG A 175 -2.78 -28.44 -3.83
C ARG A 175 -1.43 -27.97 -3.29
N SER A 176 -1.41 -26.90 -2.51
CA SER A 176 -0.19 -26.40 -1.83
C SER A 176 0.37 -27.45 -0.87
N LEU A 177 -0.49 -28.08 -0.07
CA LEU A 177 -0.09 -29.15 0.84
C LEU A 177 0.51 -30.35 0.11
N ALA A 178 -0.12 -30.77 -0.99
CA ALA A 178 0.41 -31.85 -1.84
C ALA A 178 1.79 -31.48 -2.43
N ALA A 179 1.96 -30.23 -2.88
CA ALA A 179 3.22 -29.74 -3.46
C ALA A 179 4.35 -29.55 -2.41
N ARG A 180 4.04 -29.54 -1.11
CA ARG A 180 5.05 -29.56 -0.05
C ARG A 180 5.87 -30.83 -0.06
N GLU A 181 5.27 -31.96 -0.41
CA GLU A 181 5.90 -33.28 -0.40
C GLU A 181 6.59 -33.56 0.97
N ASP A 182 7.84 -34.03 0.96
CA ASP A 182 8.65 -34.36 2.12
C ASP A 182 9.46 -33.17 2.68
N SER A 183 9.21 -31.94 2.22
CA SER A 183 9.94 -30.76 2.69
C SER A 183 9.87 -30.63 4.23
N PRO A 184 11.02 -30.37 4.91
CA PRO A 184 11.05 -30.14 6.35
C PRO A 184 10.43 -28.79 6.74
N GLN A 185 10.21 -27.88 5.78
CA GLN A 185 9.66 -26.57 6.00
C GLN A 185 8.21 -26.67 6.52
N SER A 186 7.88 -25.81 7.47
CA SER A 186 6.50 -25.68 7.98
C SER A 186 5.62 -24.97 6.96
N MET A 187 4.31 -25.23 7.01
CA MET A 187 3.34 -24.61 6.11
C MET A 187 2.13 -24.09 6.87
N PHE A 188 1.72 -22.85 6.58
CA PHE A 188 0.54 -22.24 7.17
C PHE A 188 -0.59 -22.14 6.17
N GLY A 189 -1.79 -22.51 6.65
CA GLY A 189 -3.05 -22.27 5.95
C GLY A 189 -3.52 -20.83 6.14
N ILE A 190 -4.21 -20.25 5.14
CA ILE A 190 -4.72 -18.87 5.20
C ILE A 190 -6.24 -18.88 5.26
N VAL A 191 -6.80 -18.39 6.37
CA VAL A 191 -8.24 -18.21 6.54
C VAL A 191 -8.67 -16.97 5.76
N GLN A 192 -9.56 -17.16 4.79
CA GLN A 192 -10.18 -16.12 3.99
C GLN A 192 -11.68 -16.01 4.31
N GLY A 193 -12.43 -15.09 3.65
CA GLY A 193 -13.87 -14.93 3.84
C GLY A 193 -14.34 -13.48 3.93
N ALA A 194 -13.48 -12.52 3.54
CA ALA A 194 -13.74 -11.07 3.62
C ALA A 194 -14.27 -10.68 5.02
N LEU A 195 -15.34 -9.89 5.10
CA LEU A 195 -15.97 -9.48 6.37
C LEU A 195 -17.15 -10.38 6.77
N TYR A 196 -17.35 -11.52 6.11
CA TYR A 196 -18.50 -12.41 6.36
C TYR A 196 -18.19 -13.46 7.43
N PRO A 197 -18.80 -13.38 8.64
CA PRO A 197 -18.52 -14.30 9.74
C PRO A 197 -18.74 -15.77 9.39
N GLN A 198 -19.78 -16.07 8.60
CA GLN A 198 -20.07 -17.44 8.17
C GLN A 198 -18.96 -17.99 7.27
N LEU A 199 -18.47 -17.18 6.33
CA LEU A 199 -17.39 -17.60 5.44
C LEU A 199 -16.07 -17.81 6.21
N ARG A 200 -15.78 -16.97 7.21
CA ARG A 200 -14.63 -17.16 8.11
C ARG A 200 -14.71 -18.48 8.86
N ARG A 201 -15.90 -18.86 9.36
CA ARG A 201 -16.15 -20.15 10.04
C ARG A 201 -15.95 -21.31 9.05
N GLU A 202 -16.51 -21.25 7.85
CA GLU A 202 -16.35 -22.26 6.82
C GLU A 202 -14.87 -22.44 6.44
N SER A 203 -14.15 -21.32 6.25
CA SER A 203 -12.72 -21.33 5.94
C SER A 203 -11.89 -21.99 7.03
N ALA A 204 -12.05 -21.54 8.27
CA ALA A 204 -11.32 -22.08 9.42
C ALA A 204 -11.63 -23.59 9.60
N ALA A 205 -12.90 -23.98 9.56
CA ALA A 205 -13.30 -25.38 9.70
C ALA A 205 -12.69 -26.30 8.63
N GLY A 206 -12.67 -25.84 7.36
CA GLY A 206 -12.06 -26.60 6.27
C GLY A 206 -10.55 -26.74 6.42
N LEU A 207 -9.86 -25.67 6.76
CA LEU A 207 -8.39 -25.68 6.92
C LEU A 207 -7.94 -26.50 8.14
N MET A 208 -8.69 -26.50 9.22
CA MET A 208 -8.38 -27.29 10.44
C MET A 208 -8.47 -28.81 10.22
N GLN A 209 -9.08 -29.30 9.13
CA GLN A 209 -9.06 -30.71 8.75
C GLN A 209 -7.75 -31.11 8.04
N LEU A 210 -6.91 -30.13 7.71
CA LEU A 210 -5.67 -30.33 6.97
C LEU A 210 -4.46 -30.22 7.89
N ASP A 211 -3.35 -30.87 7.50
CA ASP A 211 -2.12 -30.95 8.30
C ASP A 211 -1.23 -29.71 8.15
N PHE A 212 -1.77 -28.56 8.57
CA PHE A 212 -1.02 -27.31 8.64
C PHE A 212 -0.31 -27.12 9.99
N ASP A 213 0.89 -26.58 9.94
CA ASP A 213 1.72 -26.31 11.11
C ASP A 213 1.31 -25.00 11.85
N GLY A 214 0.56 -24.14 11.17
CA GLY A 214 0.02 -22.89 11.70
C GLY A 214 -1.05 -22.30 10.80
N PHE A 215 -1.67 -21.20 11.24
CA PHE A 215 -2.77 -20.57 10.52
C PHE A 215 -2.59 -19.06 10.44
N ALA A 216 -2.85 -18.49 9.26
CA ALA A 216 -2.88 -17.06 9.06
C ALA A 216 -4.32 -16.54 8.88
N ILE A 217 -4.53 -15.31 9.32
CA ILE A 217 -5.76 -14.53 9.12
C ILE A 217 -5.47 -13.60 7.95
N GLY A 218 -5.97 -13.96 6.76
CA GLY A 218 -5.78 -13.19 5.53
C GLY A 218 -7.03 -12.39 5.13
N GLY A 219 -6.90 -11.59 4.06
CA GLY A 219 -8.01 -10.80 3.50
C GLY A 219 -8.52 -9.70 4.44
N LEU A 220 -7.65 -9.16 5.29
CA LEU A 220 -7.85 -7.96 6.11
C LEU A 220 -6.80 -6.91 5.74
N ALA A 221 -7.00 -5.65 6.13
CA ALA A 221 -6.21 -4.49 5.68
C ALA A 221 -6.26 -4.27 4.15
N VAL A 222 -7.40 -4.58 3.53
CA VAL A 222 -7.65 -4.47 2.08
C VAL A 222 -8.88 -3.60 1.74
N GLY A 223 -9.23 -2.65 2.64
CA GLY A 223 -10.24 -1.63 2.39
C GLY A 223 -11.34 -1.48 3.45
N GLU A 224 -11.34 -2.31 4.48
CA GLU A 224 -12.29 -2.24 5.60
C GLU A 224 -11.92 -1.15 6.62
N GLU A 225 -12.90 -0.78 7.44
CA GLU A 225 -12.71 0.09 8.59
C GLU A 225 -11.98 -0.66 9.73
N LYS A 226 -11.35 0.12 10.64
CA LYS A 226 -10.54 -0.44 11.72
C LYS A 226 -11.33 -1.37 12.63
N ASN A 227 -12.52 -0.97 13.06
CA ASN A 227 -13.42 -1.76 13.92
C ASN A 227 -13.85 -3.06 13.24
N GLU A 228 -14.22 -3.04 11.96
CA GLU A 228 -14.58 -4.23 11.20
C GLU A 228 -13.42 -5.23 11.15
N ARG A 229 -12.20 -4.73 10.93
CA ARG A 229 -10.99 -5.55 10.94
C ARG A 229 -10.75 -6.19 12.31
N GLU A 230 -10.93 -5.43 13.38
CA GLU A 230 -10.74 -5.91 14.75
C GLU A 230 -11.75 -6.99 15.11
N ASP A 231 -13.03 -6.80 14.79
CA ASP A 231 -14.12 -7.76 15.05
C ASP A 231 -13.91 -9.08 14.28
N VAL A 232 -13.55 -8.99 13.00
CA VAL A 232 -13.28 -10.18 12.17
C VAL A 232 -11.99 -10.89 12.61
N CYS A 233 -10.98 -10.13 13.05
CA CYS A 233 -9.76 -10.69 13.62
C CYS A 233 -10.06 -11.50 14.87
N GLU A 234 -10.84 -10.95 15.82
CA GLU A 234 -11.25 -11.62 17.04
C GLU A 234 -12.03 -12.90 16.78
N LEU A 235 -13.07 -12.80 15.93
CA LEU A 235 -13.84 -13.95 15.50
C LEU A 235 -12.94 -15.04 14.92
N THR A 236 -12.04 -14.66 14.00
CA THR A 236 -11.21 -15.64 13.30
C THR A 236 -10.18 -16.27 14.23
N ALA A 237 -9.50 -15.47 15.05
CA ALA A 237 -8.54 -15.96 16.04
C ALA A 237 -9.16 -16.95 17.03
N ALA A 238 -10.42 -16.71 17.47
CA ALA A 238 -11.15 -17.60 18.36
C ALA A 238 -11.48 -18.97 17.71
N LEU A 239 -11.60 -19.03 16.39
CA LEU A 239 -11.85 -20.28 15.67
C LEU A 239 -10.60 -21.17 15.52
N LEU A 240 -9.40 -20.58 15.59
CA LEU A 240 -8.15 -21.27 15.33
C LEU A 240 -7.66 -22.12 16.52
N PRO A 241 -6.94 -23.22 16.25
CA PRO A 241 -6.42 -24.10 17.29
C PRO A 241 -5.54 -23.36 18.32
N THR A 242 -5.53 -23.86 19.54
CA THR A 242 -4.71 -23.31 20.63
C THR A 242 -3.28 -23.81 20.63
N ASP A 243 -3.01 -24.91 19.94
CA ASP A 243 -1.73 -25.60 19.83
C ASP A 243 -1.00 -25.30 18.51
N ARG A 244 -1.34 -24.22 17.86
CA ARG A 244 -0.71 -23.74 16.60
C ARG A 244 -0.52 -22.22 16.63
N PRO A 245 0.53 -21.68 15.93
CA PRO A 245 0.71 -20.25 15.74
C PRO A 245 -0.44 -19.62 14.96
N ARG A 246 -0.79 -18.38 15.30
CA ARG A 246 -1.79 -17.53 14.63
C ARG A 246 -1.13 -16.28 14.10
N TYR A 247 -1.22 -16.06 12.81
CA TYR A 247 -0.54 -14.97 12.11
C TYR A 247 -1.55 -14.03 11.46
N LEU A 248 -1.54 -12.74 11.82
CA LEU A 248 -2.33 -11.69 11.15
C LEU A 248 -1.47 -11.02 10.08
N MET A 249 -1.83 -11.20 8.82
CA MET A 249 -1.03 -10.79 7.67
C MET A 249 -1.15 -9.29 7.38
N GLY A 250 -0.01 -8.63 7.16
CA GLY A 250 0.07 -7.25 6.66
C GLY A 250 -0.36 -6.15 7.64
N VAL A 251 -0.55 -6.47 8.89
CA VAL A 251 -0.99 -5.54 9.95
C VAL A 251 0.10 -5.37 10.99
N GLY A 252 0.49 -4.20 11.46
CA GLY A 252 0.02 -2.85 11.23
C GLY A 252 0.82 -1.85 12.04
N THR A 253 0.15 -0.79 12.49
CA THR A 253 0.73 0.17 13.43
C THR A 253 0.95 -0.47 14.81
N PRO A 254 1.76 0.14 15.72
CA PRO A 254 1.95 -0.42 17.06
C PRO A 254 0.66 -0.67 17.83
N VAL A 255 -0.33 0.22 17.68
CA VAL A 255 -1.65 0.03 18.34
C VAL A 255 -2.45 -1.10 17.69
N ASP A 256 -2.41 -1.27 16.36
CA ASP A 256 -3.11 -2.37 15.68
C ASP A 256 -2.54 -3.74 16.12
N VAL A 257 -1.21 -3.81 16.28
CA VAL A 257 -0.55 -5.02 16.79
C VAL A 257 -0.97 -5.33 18.22
N LEU A 258 -0.99 -4.32 19.09
CA LEU A 258 -1.46 -4.46 20.48
C LEU A 258 -2.91 -4.95 20.56
N GLU A 259 -3.80 -4.36 19.74
CA GLU A 259 -5.22 -4.77 19.62
C GLU A 259 -5.37 -6.22 19.15
N ALA A 260 -4.57 -6.64 18.19
CA ALA A 260 -4.64 -8.00 17.67
C ALA A 260 -4.04 -9.03 18.63
N VAL A 261 -2.99 -8.68 19.39
CA VAL A 261 -2.49 -9.54 20.47
C VAL A 261 -3.57 -9.75 21.54
N HIS A 262 -4.28 -8.68 21.93
CA HIS A 262 -5.42 -8.78 22.85
C HIS A 262 -6.47 -9.81 22.38
N ARG A 263 -6.64 -9.96 21.07
CA ARG A 263 -7.56 -10.90 20.39
C ARG A 263 -6.97 -12.29 20.15
N GLY A 264 -5.75 -12.55 20.59
CA GLY A 264 -5.12 -13.88 20.55
C GLY A 264 -4.26 -14.18 19.31
N VAL A 265 -3.76 -13.17 18.63
CA VAL A 265 -2.80 -13.29 17.52
C VAL A 265 -1.36 -13.32 18.05
N ASP A 266 -0.48 -14.12 17.41
CA ASP A 266 0.90 -14.34 17.81
C ASP A 266 1.92 -13.65 16.93
N MET A 267 1.66 -13.55 15.62
CA MET A 267 2.64 -13.16 14.61
C MET A 267 2.10 -12.04 13.74
N PHE A 268 2.97 -11.10 13.38
CA PHE A 268 2.63 -9.91 12.59
C PHE A 268 3.73 -9.60 11.61
N ASP A 269 3.37 -9.04 10.46
CA ASP A 269 4.28 -8.39 9.53
C ASP A 269 3.69 -7.07 9.05
N CYS A 270 4.53 -6.11 8.74
CA CYS A 270 4.12 -4.89 8.05
C CYS A 270 5.34 -4.12 7.52
N ILE A 271 5.14 -3.37 6.43
CA ILE A 271 6.16 -2.48 5.89
C ILE A 271 6.23 -1.13 6.63
N ILE A 272 5.24 -0.84 7.50
CA ILE A 272 5.07 0.46 8.17
C ILE A 272 6.36 0.96 8.83
N PRO A 273 7.10 0.18 9.65
CA PRO A 273 8.28 0.70 10.35
C PRO A 273 9.31 1.35 9.43
N THR A 274 9.60 0.73 8.30
CA THR A 274 10.56 1.25 7.32
C THR A 274 9.93 2.24 6.34
N GLN A 275 8.66 2.09 6.01
CA GLN A 275 7.94 2.97 5.09
C GLN A 275 7.76 4.37 5.67
N VAL A 276 7.30 4.48 6.92
CA VAL A 276 7.07 5.78 7.57
C VAL A 276 8.40 6.45 7.94
N ALA A 277 9.43 5.67 8.28
CA ALA A 277 10.78 6.15 8.53
C ALA A 277 11.34 6.97 7.35
N LYS A 278 11.04 6.57 6.11
CA LYS A 278 11.41 7.34 4.91
C LYS A 278 10.84 8.75 4.90
N ARG A 279 9.71 8.98 5.60
CA ARG A 279 9.06 10.28 5.73
C ARG A 279 9.49 11.02 7.00
N GLY A 280 10.27 10.37 7.88
CA GLY A 280 10.73 10.90 9.16
C GLY A 280 9.76 10.70 10.31
N THR A 281 8.83 9.76 10.18
CA THR A 281 7.93 9.35 11.25
C THR A 281 8.61 8.27 12.11
N ALA A 282 8.70 8.50 13.40
CA ALA A 282 9.25 7.56 14.38
C ALA A 282 8.20 7.19 15.43
N PHE A 283 8.16 5.91 15.82
CA PHE A 283 7.37 5.43 16.94
C PHE A 283 8.19 5.49 18.22
N THR A 284 7.60 6.00 19.29
CA THR A 284 8.29 6.14 20.58
C THR A 284 7.44 5.65 21.74
N SER A 285 8.05 5.47 22.90
CA SER A 285 7.37 5.12 24.15
C SER A 285 6.29 6.13 24.58
N ARG A 286 6.27 7.31 23.96
CA ARG A 286 5.34 8.42 24.24
C ARG A 286 4.38 8.71 23.07
N GLY A 287 4.37 7.87 22.03
CA GLY A 287 3.60 8.07 20.80
C GLY A 287 4.47 8.34 19.58
N ILE A 288 3.94 9.05 18.60
CA ILE A 288 4.55 9.28 17.29
C ILE A 288 5.34 10.58 17.28
N VAL A 289 6.50 10.61 16.64
CA VAL A 289 7.33 11.80 16.41
C VAL A 289 7.47 12.04 14.92
N GLU A 290 7.07 13.24 14.47
CA GLU A 290 7.18 13.70 13.09
C GLU A 290 8.44 14.57 12.90
N LEU A 291 9.58 13.94 12.64
CA LEU A 291 10.90 14.59 12.56
C LEU A 291 11.00 15.72 11.51
N ARG A 292 10.07 15.80 10.56
CA ARG A 292 10.04 16.92 9.59
C ARG A 292 9.61 18.25 10.19
N ARG A 293 9.07 18.27 11.39
CA ARG A 293 8.61 19.51 12.06
C ARG A 293 9.79 20.34 12.51
N SER A 294 9.70 21.66 12.28
CA SER A 294 10.77 22.61 12.59
C SER A 294 11.09 22.75 14.09
N VAL A 295 10.19 22.29 14.96
CA VAL A 295 10.40 22.27 16.41
C VAL A 295 11.62 21.44 16.82
N TYR A 296 11.98 20.43 16.02
CA TYR A 296 13.11 19.56 16.28
C TYR A 296 14.47 20.11 15.81
N LYS A 297 14.47 21.26 15.09
CA LYS A 297 15.69 21.83 14.49
C LYS A 297 16.84 22.03 15.51
N PHE A 298 16.50 22.33 16.74
CA PHE A 298 17.47 22.60 17.81
C PHE A 298 17.35 21.63 18.98
N SER A 299 16.63 20.50 18.82
CA SER A 299 16.44 19.52 19.89
C SER A 299 17.67 18.60 20.00
N GLU A 300 18.39 18.70 21.09
CA GLU A 300 19.49 17.82 21.45
C GLU A 300 19.02 16.50 22.08
N ASP A 301 17.71 16.37 22.33
CA ASP A 301 17.13 15.19 22.94
C ASP A 301 17.30 13.93 22.06
N ARG A 302 17.31 12.79 22.73
CA ARG A 302 17.19 11.49 22.07
C ARG A 302 15.84 11.36 21.38
N LEU A 303 15.76 10.55 20.32
CA LEU A 303 14.50 10.29 19.63
C LEU A 303 13.43 9.73 20.57
N ASP A 304 13.80 8.72 21.37
CA ASP A 304 12.99 8.20 22.48
C ASP A 304 13.85 8.08 23.73
N PRO A 305 13.46 8.73 24.85
CA PRO A 305 14.27 8.76 26.07
C PRO A 305 14.45 7.40 26.72
N THR A 306 13.52 6.46 26.54
CA THR A 306 13.55 5.12 27.12
C THR A 306 14.15 4.07 26.19
N CYS A 307 14.34 4.40 24.92
CA CYS A 307 14.86 3.48 23.92
C CYS A 307 16.36 3.25 24.06
N THR A 308 16.78 1.99 23.98
CA THR A 308 18.17 1.55 24.09
C THR A 308 18.85 1.31 22.74
N CYS A 309 18.18 1.58 21.61
CA CYS A 309 18.75 1.34 20.29
C CYS A 309 19.98 2.24 20.04
N PRO A 310 20.92 1.83 19.16
CA PRO A 310 22.09 2.62 18.83
C PRO A 310 21.77 4.03 18.34
N VAL A 311 20.65 4.20 17.62
CA VAL A 311 20.23 5.51 17.08
C VAL A 311 19.90 6.49 18.21
N CYS A 312 19.09 6.06 19.18
CA CYS A 312 18.76 6.88 20.35
C CYS A 312 19.98 7.14 21.25
N ALA A 313 20.96 6.23 21.27
CA ALA A 313 22.17 6.38 22.07
C ALA A 313 23.15 7.42 21.48
N THR A 314 23.14 7.64 20.17
CA THR A 314 24.20 8.38 19.46
C THR A 314 23.73 9.61 18.70
N HIS A 315 22.44 9.74 18.41
CA HIS A 315 21.93 10.81 17.56
C HIS A 315 20.83 11.64 18.26
N SER A 316 20.91 12.95 18.09
CA SER A 316 19.86 13.88 18.53
C SER A 316 18.70 13.98 17.53
N ARG A 317 17.54 14.43 18.00
CA ARG A 317 16.40 14.75 17.12
C ARG A 317 16.75 15.83 16.10
N ALA A 318 17.60 16.81 16.45
CA ALA A 318 18.05 17.83 15.52
C ALA A 318 18.79 17.25 14.32
N TYR A 319 19.68 16.29 14.55
CA TYR A 319 20.40 15.62 13.45
C TYR A 319 19.46 14.79 12.59
N LEU A 320 18.58 13.98 13.20
CA LEU A 320 17.58 13.17 12.48
C LEU A 320 16.59 14.05 11.72
N HIS A 321 16.17 15.19 12.29
CA HIS A 321 15.38 16.22 11.61
C HIS A 321 16.10 16.75 10.36
N HIS A 322 17.40 17.09 10.49
CA HIS A 322 18.20 17.56 9.37
C HIS A 322 18.24 16.53 8.24
N LEU A 323 18.61 15.28 8.54
CA LEU A 323 18.67 14.19 7.54
C LEU A 323 17.30 13.95 6.85
N THR A 324 16.21 14.02 7.62
CA THR A 324 14.85 13.88 7.09
C THR A 324 14.46 15.04 6.17
N LYS A 325 14.84 16.29 6.52
CA LYS A 325 14.56 17.48 5.71
C LYS A 325 15.35 17.49 4.41
N THR A 326 16.59 17.06 4.44
CA THR A 326 17.47 16.96 3.25
C THR A 326 17.24 15.69 2.45
N GLN A 327 16.36 14.78 2.94
CA GLN A 327 16.04 13.50 2.30
C GLN A 327 17.25 12.57 2.14
N GLU A 328 18.20 12.65 3.07
CA GLU A 328 19.36 11.77 3.09
C GLU A 328 18.96 10.32 3.40
N GLN A 329 19.53 9.37 2.66
CA GLN A 329 19.25 7.95 2.86
C GLN A 329 19.60 7.48 4.27
N LEU A 330 20.64 8.05 4.87
CA LEU A 330 21.03 7.76 6.24
C LEU A 330 19.90 8.05 7.24
N GLY A 331 19.13 9.12 7.01
CA GLY A 331 17.94 9.44 7.82
C GLY A 331 16.92 8.32 7.81
N TRP A 332 16.61 7.78 6.61
CA TRP A 332 15.73 6.63 6.46
C TRP A 332 16.28 5.38 7.18
N THR A 333 17.58 5.10 7.02
CA THR A 333 18.24 3.96 7.67
C THR A 333 18.14 4.05 9.19
N LEU A 334 18.51 5.19 9.76
CA LEU A 334 18.54 5.38 11.22
C LEU A 334 17.12 5.33 11.82
N VAL A 335 16.17 6.09 11.24
CA VAL A 335 14.77 6.09 11.75
C VAL A 335 14.13 4.71 11.55
N GLY A 336 14.42 4.00 10.45
CA GLY A 336 13.97 2.64 10.22
C GLY A 336 14.51 1.64 11.24
N GLN A 337 15.80 1.73 11.57
CA GLN A 337 16.43 0.91 12.61
C GLN A 337 15.79 1.15 13.98
N HIS A 338 15.55 2.42 14.33
CA HIS A 338 14.84 2.77 15.56
C HIS A 338 13.43 2.19 15.59
N ASN A 339 12.64 2.37 14.53
CA ASN A 339 11.27 1.86 14.46
C ASN A 339 11.20 0.34 14.59
N ILE A 340 12.09 -0.40 13.92
CA ILE A 340 12.16 -1.86 14.05
C ILE A 340 12.52 -2.27 15.49
N HIS A 341 13.50 -1.60 16.09
CA HIS A 341 13.86 -1.83 17.48
C HIS A 341 12.67 -1.58 18.42
N PHE A 342 11.92 -0.48 18.20
CA PHE A 342 10.73 -0.14 18.95
C PHE A 342 9.65 -1.25 18.87
N TYR A 343 9.38 -1.77 17.67
CA TYR A 343 8.44 -2.88 17.51
C TYR A 343 8.88 -4.12 18.29
N HIS A 344 10.12 -4.48 18.20
CA HIS A 344 10.62 -5.64 18.94
C HIS A 344 10.65 -5.41 20.45
N GLN A 345 10.92 -4.19 20.91
CA GLN A 345 10.82 -3.85 22.32
C GLN A 345 9.36 -3.94 22.80
N LEU A 346 8.41 -3.39 22.06
CA LEU A 346 6.98 -3.52 22.35
C LEU A 346 6.55 -4.98 22.43
N MET A 347 6.98 -5.83 21.49
CA MET A 347 6.68 -7.26 21.53
C MET A 347 7.25 -7.95 22.78
N ARG A 348 8.46 -7.61 23.20
CA ARG A 348 9.06 -8.14 24.44
C ARG A 348 8.30 -7.69 25.67
N GLU A 349 7.92 -6.41 25.74
CA GLU A 349 7.09 -5.88 26.85
C GLU A 349 5.73 -6.58 26.94
N ILE A 350 5.07 -6.77 25.80
CA ILE A 350 3.79 -7.49 25.71
C ILE A 350 3.98 -8.93 26.17
N ARG A 351 4.97 -9.65 25.65
CA ARG A 351 5.23 -11.03 26.05
C ARG A 351 5.49 -11.15 27.55
N GLN A 352 6.36 -10.30 28.09
CA GLN A 352 6.67 -10.32 29.51
C GLN A 352 5.43 -10.06 30.38
N SER A 353 4.60 -9.11 29.97
CA SER A 353 3.34 -8.82 30.71
C SER A 353 2.35 -10.00 30.69
N ILE A 354 2.32 -10.78 29.59
CA ILE A 354 1.50 -12.00 29.52
C ILE A 354 2.06 -13.09 30.47
N LEU A 355 3.38 -13.30 30.46
CA LEU A 355 4.03 -14.28 31.34
C LEU A 355 3.83 -13.97 32.82
N GLU A 356 3.71 -12.69 33.18
CA GLU A 356 3.47 -12.19 34.53
C GLU A 356 1.99 -11.97 34.86
N ASP A 357 1.08 -12.32 33.94
CA ASP A 357 -0.38 -12.08 34.03
C ASP A 357 -0.75 -10.60 34.32
N ARG A 358 0.00 -9.67 33.70
CA ARG A 358 -0.16 -8.21 33.82
C ARG A 358 -0.45 -7.55 32.48
N PHE A 359 -0.96 -8.33 31.50
CA PHE A 359 -1.20 -7.82 30.16
C PHE A 359 -2.24 -6.70 30.10
N MET A 360 -3.36 -6.83 30.81
CA MET A 360 -4.44 -5.83 30.73
C MET A 360 -4.06 -4.43 31.27
N PRO A 361 -3.30 -4.29 32.35
CA PRO A 361 -2.72 -3.00 32.75
C PRO A 361 -1.83 -2.39 31.65
N LEU A 362 -0.92 -3.16 31.07
CA LEU A 362 -0.06 -2.71 29.96
C LEU A 362 -0.89 -2.32 28.74
N TYR A 363 -1.87 -3.13 28.35
CA TYR A 363 -2.75 -2.88 27.21
C TYR A 363 -3.49 -1.55 27.34
N ARG A 364 -4.09 -1.26 28.50
CA ARG A 364 -4.82 0.00 28.74
C ARG A 364 -3.90 1.21 28.65
N GLU A 365 -2.70 1.12 29.24
CA GLU A 365 -1.69 2.19 29.19
C GLU A 365 -1.22 2.43 27.75
N ARG A 366 -0.77 1.39 27.07
CA ARG A 366 -0.17 1.51 25.73
C ARG A 366 -1.20 1.88 24.66
N ARG A 367 -2.44 1.41 24.77
CA ARG A 367 -3.54 1.75 23.86
C ARG A 367 -3.80 3.26 23.79
N GLU A 368 -3.65 3.96 24.89
CA GLU A 368 -3.84 5.41 24.95
C GLU A 368 -2.62 6.17 24.44
N ILE A 369 -1.41 5.67 24.73
CA ILE A 369 -0.16 6.38 24.41
C ILE A 369 0.27 6.18 22.96
N LEU A 370 0.23 4.95 22.45
CA LEU A 370 0.77 4.62 21.12
C LEU A 370 0.21 5.45 19.95
N PRO A 371 -1.08 5.82 19.92
CA PRO A 371 -1.63 6.64 18.83
C PRO A 371 -1.43 8.15 19.01
N ILE A 372 -0.84 8.62 20.13
CA ILE A 372 -0.60 10.06 20.34
C ILE A 372 0.38 10.54 19.27
N GLU A 373 -0.07 11.51 18.48
CA GLU A 373 0.74 12.11 17.41
C GLU A 373 1.58 13.26 17.97
N ASP A 374 2.89 13.22 17.66
CA ASP A 374 3.87 14.28 17.90
C ASP A 374 3.95 14.76 19.36
N VAL A 375 4.44 13.89 20.22
CA VAL A 375 4.41 13.92 21.70
C VAL A 375 4.94 15.21 22.33
N ASP A 376 5.99 15.83 21.76
CA ASP A 376 6.61 17.03 22.36
C ASP A 376 5.83 18.30 22.04
N HIS A 377 5.03 18.27 20.99
CA HIS A 377 4.15 19.35 20.58
C HIS A 377 2.86 18.72 20.08
N PRO A 378 2.02 18.17 20.98
CA PRO A 378 0.73 17.64 20.57
C PRO A 378 0.03 18.70 19.74
N VAL A 379 -0.36 18.32 18.52
CA VAL A 379 -0.98 19.23 17.56
C VAL A 379 -2.29 19.70 18.15
N THR A 380 -2.22 20.73 18.97
CA THR A 380 -3.34 21.59 19.32
C THR A 380 -3.67 22.56 18.17
N HIS A 381 -3.03 22.35 17.00
CA HIS A 381 -3.58 23.00 15.83
C HIS A 381 -4.97 22.41 15.66
N PRO A 382 -6.02 23.24 15.72
CA PRO A 382 -7.24 22.84 15.04
C PRO A 382 -6.72 22.32 13.69
N LYS A 383 -7.15 21.09 13.27
CA LYS A 383 -6.90 20.63 11.92
C LYS A 383 -6.93 21.88 11.10
N ARG A 384 -5.79 22.31 10.48
CA ARG A 384 -5.92 23.20 9.37
C ARG A 384 -6.89 22.41 8.50
N THR A 385 -8.14 22.64 8.69
CA THR A 385 -9.02 22.76 7.59
C THR A 385 -8.23 23.75 6.76
N SER A 386 -7.38 23.29 5.84
CA SER A 386 -7.12 24.07 4.68
C SER A 386 -8.53 24.29 4.18
N THR A 387 -9.11 25.39 4.62
CA THR A 387 -10.29 25.94 3.99
C THR A 387 -9.77 26.15 2.60
N LYS A 388 -10.02 25.13 1.77
CA LYS A 388 -9.72 25.22 0.35
C LYS A 388 -10.39 26.52 -0.03
N PRO A 389 -9.72 27.43 -0.70
CA PRO A 389 -10.26 28.73 -0.98
C PRO A 389 -11.65 28.53 -1.59
N GLN A 390 -12.66 29.15 -1.02
CA GLN A 390 -14.02 29.13 -1.58
C GLN A 390 -14.17 30.15 -2.71
N HIS A 391 -13.19 31.07 -2.80
CA HIS A 391 -13.11 32.15 -3.77
C HIS A 391 -11.69 32.25 -4.32
N GLU A 392 -11.55 32.59 -5.58
CA GLU A 392 -10.31 33.03 -6.21
C GLU A 392 -10.61 34.07 -7.29
N GLY A 393 -10.11 35.31 -7.13
CA GLY A 393 -10.51 36.43 -7.97
C GLY A 393 -12.03 36.64 -7.93
N ASP A 394 -12.62 36.82 -9.08
CA ASP A 394 -14.06 36.99 -9.26
C ASP A 394 -14.87 35.68 -9.29
N TYR A 395 -14.29 34.56 -8.83
CA TYR A 395 -14.92 33.25 -8.88
C TYR A 395 -15.12 32.63 -7.51
N GLU A 396 -16.23 31.92 -7.36
CA GLU A 396 -16.56 31.16 -6.14
C GLU A 396 -17.00 29.73 -6.43
N LEU A 397 -16.81 28.85 -5.43
CA LEU A 397 -17.44 27.52 -5.43
C LEU A 397 -18.88 27.65 -4.95
N HIS A 398 -19.87 27.21 -5.75
CA HIS A 398 -21.29 27.42 -5.50
C HIS A 398 -22.13 26.17 -5.82
N GLY A 399 -23.19 25.95 -5.05
CA GLY A 399 -24.22 24.95 -5.33
C GLY A 399 -23.94 23.54 -4.86
N GLU A 400 -24.94 22.67 -5.04
CA GLU A 400 -24.87 21.22 -4.85
C GLU A 400 -25.53 20.53 -6.07
N PRO A 401 -24.73 19.84 -6.92
CA PRO A 401 -23.27 19.62 -6.81
C PRO A 401 -22.47 20.91 -7.00
N PRO A 402 -21.28 21.02 -6.37
CA PRO A 402 -20.45 22.21 -6.45
C PRO A 402 -19.97 22.52 -7.87
N ALA A 403 -20.11 23.79 -8.28
CA ALA A 403 -19.63 24.32 -9.56
C ALA A 403 -18.90 25.66 -9.34
N ILE A 404 -18.09 26.09 -10.31
CA ILE A 404 -17.43 27.40 -10.28
C ILE A 404 -18.39 28.44 -10.88
N ARG A 405 -18.68 29.48 -10.12
CA ARG A 405 -19.52 30.60 -10.54
C ARG A 405 -18.71 31.89 -10.62
N HIS A 406 -18.89 32.65 -11.68
CA HIS A 406 -18.34 34.01 -11.79
C HIS A 406 -19.26 34.97 -11.05
N ILE A 407 -18.76 35.61 -10.00
CA ILE A 407 -19.55 36.41 -9.06
C ILE A 407 -20.22 37.59 -9.75
N PRO A 408 -19.51 38.47 -10.53
CA PRO A 408 -20.16 39.63 -11.16
C PRO A 408 -21.29 39.32 -12.15
N SER A 409 -21.15 38.25 -12.93
CA SER A 409 -22.16 37.90 -13.94
C SER A 409 -23.14 36.82 -13.50
N GLY A 410 -22.89 36.12 -12.38
CA GLY A 410 -23.67 34.98 -11.92
C GLY A 410 -23.59 33.72 -12.81
N ARG A 411 -22.74 33.74 -13.85
CA ARG A 411 -22.60 32.62 -14.80
C ARG A 411 -21.85 31.46 -14.15
N THR A 412 -22.40 30.27 -14.27
CA THR A 412 -21.72 29.01 -13.86
C THR A 412 -20.88 28.48 -15.01
N LEU A 413 -19.65 28.07 -14.70
CA LEU A 413 -18.72 27.49 -15.66
C LEU A 413 -18.91 25.96 -15.77
N PRO A 414 -18.51 25.34 -16.91
CA PRO A 414 -18.58 23.88 -17.09
C PRO A 414 -17.88 23.13 -15.96
N SER A 415 -18.53 22.13 -15.40
CA SER A 415 -18.04 21.31 -14.28
C SER A 415 -17.73 19.85 -14.67
N ALA A 416 -17.93 19.49 -15.93
CA ALA A 416 -17.65 18.17 -16.48
C ALA A 416 -17.13 18.28 -17.92
N PRO A 417 -16.26 17.37 -18.38
CA PRO A 417 -15.81 17.32 -19.76
C PRO A 417 -16.98 16.97 -20.69
N GLN A 418 -17.34 17.88 -21.55
CA GLN A 418 -18.38 17.67 -22.57
C GLN A 418 -18.01 18.43 -23.84
N LEU A 419 -18.30 17.82 -24.99
CA LEU A 419 -18.26 18.43 -26.31
C LEU A 419 -19.65 18.43 -26.90
N ASP A 420 -19.91 19.40 -27.76
CA ASP A 420 -21.09 19.36 -28.62
C ASP A 420 -21.00 18.13 -29.54
N PRO A 421 -22.06 17.31 -29.68
CA PRO A 421 -22.03 16.09 -30.49
C PRO A 421 -21.62 16.31 -31.96
N ALA A 422 -21.93 17.48 -32.52
CA ALA A 422 -21.50 17.82 -33.87
C ALA A 422 -20.00 18.07 -33.94
N ILE A 423 -19.45 18.78 -32.96
CA ILE A 423 -18.01 19.03 -32.81
C ILE A 423 -17.28 17.73 -32.56
N GLU A 424 -17.76 16.87 -31.66
CA GLU A 424 -17.18 15.56 -31.39
C GLU A 424 -17.11 14.71 -32.66
N SER A 425 -18.18 14.64 -33.44
CA SER A 425 -18.24 13.93 -34.72
C SER A 425 -17.24 14.49 -35.73
N GLN A 426 -17.12 15.81 -35.82
CA GLN A 426 -16.15 16.50 -36.68
C GLN A 426 -14.71 16.17 -36.25
N LEU A 427 -14.39 16.22 -34.97
CA LEU A 427 -13.08 15.88 -34.44
C LEU A 427 -12.71 14.42 -34.77
N ILE A 428 -13.60 13.47 -34.53
CA ILE A 428 -13.36 12.05 -34.86
C ILE A 428 -13.08 11.87 -36.34
N GLN A 429 -13.85 12.52 -37.22
CA GLN A 429 -13.62 12.44 -38.67
C GLN A 429 -12.24 12.98 -39.07
N GLN A 430 -11.81 14.10 -38.51
CA GLN A 430 -10.52 14.73 -38.79
C GLN A 430 -9.35 13.92 -38.20
N LEU A 431 -9.50 13.32 -37.02
CA LEU A 431 -8.48 12.50 -36.37
C LEU A 431 -8.19 11.18 -37.12
N ARG A 432 -9.16 10.66 -37.86
CA ARG A 432 -9.02 9.43 -38.65
C ARG A 432 -8.34 9.62 -40.02
N LEU A 433 -7.92 10.83 -40.36
CA LEU A 433 -7.02 11.05 -41.49
C LEU A 433 -5.67 10.37 -41.23
N PRO A 434 -4.87 10.11 -42.29
CA PRO A 434 -3.56 9.43 -42.14
C PRO A 434 -2.70 10.06 -41.02
N ALA A 435 -2.00 9.22 -40.27
CA ALA A 435 -1.17 9.64 -39.14
C ALA A 435 -0.02 10.59 -39.56
N GLU A 436 0.39 10.53 -40.78
CA GLU A 436 1.42 11.42 -41.39
C GLU A 436 0.88 12.79 -41.78
N SER A 437 -0.44 13.02 -41.67
CA SER A 437 -1.04 14.33 -41.94
C SER A 437 -0.51 15.39 -40.96
N PRO A 438 -0.46 16.67 -41.35
CA PRO A 438 -0.13 17.74 -40.42
C PRO A 438 -1.00 17.71 -39.17
N PRO A 439 -0.51 18.14 -38.01
CA PRO A 439 -1.30 18.13 -36.77
C PRO A 439 -2.66 18.82 -36.95
N LEU A 440 -3.71 18.23 -36.41
CA LEU A 440 -5.02 18.84 -36.30
C LEU A 440 -4.95 19.97 -35.27
N ILE A 441 -5.22 21.20 -35.68
CA ILE A 441 -5.21 22.37 -34.79
C ILE A 441 -6.62 22.58 -34.25
N VAL A 442 -6.79 22.48 -32.94
CA VAL A 442 -8.06 22.69 -32.24
C VAL A 442 -7.94 23.88 -31.30
N TRP A 443 -8.82 24.86 -31.43
CA TRP A 443 -8.90 25.98 -30.49
C TRP A 443 -9.99 25.76 -29.45
N ASP A 444 -9.64 25.82 -28.17
CA ASP A 444 -10.52 26.03 -27.05
C ASP A 444 -10.51 27.52 -26.71
N THR A 445 -11.57 28.20 -27.10
CA THR A 445 -11.63 29.67 -27.05
C THR A 445 -11.67 30.24 -25.64
N GLN A 446 -11.96 29.41 -24.63
CA GLN A 446 -11.97 29.81 -23.24
C GLN A 446 -11.62 28.62 -22.33
N LEU A 447 -10.41 28.59 -21.79
CA LEU A 447 -9.93 27.52 -20.90
C LEU A 447 -10.86 27.29 -19.67
N ALA A 448 -11.37 28.36 -19.07
CA ALA A 448 -12.27 28.34 -17.91
C ALA A 448 -11.78 27.33 -16.82
N THR A 449 -12.55 26.25 -16.57
CA THR A 449 -12.19 25.16 -15.66
C THR A 449 -11.43 24.03 -16.35
N ALA A 450 -10.99 24.21 -17.58
CA ALA A 450 -10.35 23.22 -18.46
C ALA A 450 -11.25 22.01 -18.82
N ALA A 451 -12.56 22.10 -18.62
CA ALA A 451 -13.49 21.00 -18.89
C ALA A 451 -13.56 20.66 -20.38
N THR A 452 -13.72 21.67 -21.24
CA THR A 452 -13.81 21.51 -22.71
C THR A 452 -12.48 20.99 -23.27
N GLY A 453 -11.36 21.60 -22.92
CA GLY A 453 -10.04 21.14 -23.37
C GLY A 453 -9.73 19.70 -22.95
N LEU A 454 -10.09 19.31 -21.72
CA LEU A 454 -9.95 17.92 -21.29
C LEU A 454 -10.91 16.97 -22.00
N ALA A 455 -12.08 17.41 -22.42
CA ALA A 455 -12.96 16.58 -23.26
C ALA A 455 -12.30 16.23 -24.60
N VAL A 456 -11.60 17.19 -25.22
CA VAL A 456 -10.83 16.95 -26.46
C VAL A 456 -9.66 15.98 -26.20
N VAL A 457 -8.93 16.16 -25.11
CA VAL A 457 -7.83 15.25 -24.72
C VAL A 457 -8.32 13.83 -24.52
N LEU A 458 -9.39 13.64 -23.73
CA LEU A 458 -9.98 12.32 -23.44
C LEU A 458 -10.55 11.65 -24.70
N LEU A 459 -11.14 12.43 -25.61
CA LEU A 459 -11.61 11.93 -26.91
C LEU A 459 -10.43 11.41 -27.74
N TYR A 460 -9.36 12.17 -27.84
CA TYR A 460 -8.15 11.73 -28.55
C TYR A 460 -7.57 10.45 -27.97
N GLU A 461 -7.44 10.35 -26.66
CA GLU A 461 -6.90 9.16 -25.98
C GLU A 461 -7.80 7.93 -26.20
N ALA A 462 -9.12 8.12 -26.17
CA ALA A 462 -10.10 7.05 -26.43
C ALA A 462 -10.04 6.56 -27.89
N GLU A 463 -9.87 7.45 -28.86
CA GLU A 463 -9.75 7.08 -30.27
C GLU A 463 -8.36 6.49 -30.60
N ALA A 464 -7.28 6.98 -29.95
CA ALA A 464 -5.92 6.44 -30.08
C ALA A 464 -5.82 4.99 -29.61
N ALA A 465 -6.62 4.58 -28.63
CA ALA A 465 -6.72 3.19 -28.19
C ALA A 465 -7.28 2.23 -29.27
N LYS A 466 -7.93 2.76 -30.30
CA LYS A 466 -8.54 2.00 -31.41
C LYS A 466 -7.61 1.87 -32.62
N GLY A 467 -6.53 2.66 -32.68
CA GLY A 467 -5.55 2.64 -33.77
C GLY A 467 -4.79 3.96 -33.93
N PRO A 468 -3.86 4.04 -34.88
CA PRO A 468 -3.07 5.25 -35.12
C PRO A 468 -3.97 6.43 -35.57
N LEU A 469 -3.66 7.61 -35.06
CA LEU A 469 -4.39 8.85 -35.34
C LEU A 469 -3.46 9.92 -35.89
N ARG A 470 -4.07 10.91 -36.62
CA ARG A 470 -3.45 12.17 -36.96
C ARG A 470 -3.03 12.90 -35.67
N PRO A 471 -1.84 13.50 -35.57
CA PRO A 471 -1.45 14.29 -34.41
C PRO A 471 -2.45 15.43 -34.11
N LEU A 472 -2.62 15.79 -32.84
CA LEU A 472 -3.51 16.85 -32.39
C LEU A 472 -2.76 17.88 -31.55
N HIS A 473 -2.92 19.15 -31.89
CA HIS A 473 -2.45 20.27 -31.10
C HIS A 473 -3.66 21.11 -30.63
N LEU A 474 -4.04 20.93 -29.37
CA LEU A 474 -5.05 21.73 -28.69
C LEU A 474 -4.42 23.04 -28.19
N ILE A 475 -5.07 24.16 -28.44
CA ILE A 475 -4.64 25.48 -27.98
C ILE A 475 -5.80 26.13 -27.24
N SER A 476 -5.65 26.37 -25.94
CA SER A 476 -6.64 27.08 -25.12
C SER A 476 -6.19 28.51 -24.86
N PHE A 477 -7.16 29.41 -24.84
CA PHE A 477 -6.97 30.83 -24.52
C PHE A 477 -7.55 31.13 -23.13
N SER A 478 -6.87 31.98 -22.35
CA SER A 478 -7.36 32.39 -21.03
C SER A 478 -6.88 33.77 -20.63
N GLU A 479 -7.80 34.67 -20.30
CA GLU A 479 -7.50 35.95 -19.68
C GLU A 479 -7.26 35.82 -18.18
N ASP A 480 -7.92 34.85 -17.55
CA ASP A 480 -7.86 34.61 -16.11
C ASP A 480 -7.83 33.12 -15.79
N LEU A 481 -6.84 32.74 -15.00
CA LEU A 481 -6.64 31.37 -14.54
C LEU A 481 -7.30 31.08 -13.17
N ALA A 482 -7.94 32.06 -12.54
CA ALA A 482 -8.58 31.91 -11.24
C ALA A 482 -9.61 30.76 -11.22
N PRO A 483 -10.50 30.60 -12.23
CA PRO A 483 -11.47 29.49 -12.19
C PRO A 483 -10.81 28.12 -12.24
N LEU A 484 -9.74 27.95 -13.01
CA LEU A 484 -9.00 26.69 -13.07
C LEU A 484 -8.24 26.42 -11.76
N ARG A 485 -7.60 27.44 -11.16
CA ARG A 485 -6.94 27.30 -9.86
C ARG A 485 -7.94 26.90 -8.77
N LEU A 486 -9.09 27.56 -8.73
CA LEU A 486 -10.15 27.24 -7.77
C LEU A 486 -10.66 25.79 -7.96
N ALA A 487 -10.91 25.36 -9.20
CA ALA A 487 -11.29 23.99 -9.49
C ALA A 487 -10.20 22.97 -9.10
N LEU A 488 -8.92 23.26 -9.32
CA LEU A 488 -7.78 22.43 -8.92
C LEU A 488 -7.67 22.29 -7.39
N HIS A 489 -8.03 23.30 -6.62
CA HIS A 489 -8.12 23.19 -5.16
C HIS A 489 -9.23 22.22 -4.72
N HIS A 490 -10.26 22.05 -5.55
CA HIS A 490 -11.43 21.25 -5.28
C HIS A 490 -11.55 19.99 -6.17
N LYS A 491 -10.46 19.35 -6.56
CA LYS A 491 -10.40 18.15 -7.44
C LYS A 491 -11.37 17.02 -7.05
N ARG A 492 -11.86 16.98 -5.81
CA ARG A 492 -12.87 15.99 -5.39
C ARG A 492 -14.23 16.25 -6.08
N HIS A 493 -14.56 17.51 -6.35
CA HIS A 493 -15.79 17.92 -7.04
C HIS A 493 -15.60 18.01 -8.55
N PHE A 494 -14.34 18.06 -9.02
CA PHE A 494 -13.94 18.11 -10.43
C PHE A 494 -13.03 16.91 -10.75
N PRO A 495 -13.56 15.67 -10.77
CA PRO A 495 -12.74 14.45 -10.87
C PRO A 495 -11.93 14.36 -12.17
N TYR A 496 -12.36 15.01 -13.25
CA TYR A 496 -11.62 15.07 -14.52
C TYR A 496 -10.25 15.75 -14.39
N LEU A 497 -10.07 16.67 -13.43
CA LEU A 497 -8.80 17.32 -13.16
C LEU A 497 -7.74 16.38 -12.53
N ARG A 498 -8.11 15.14 -12.21
CA ARG A 498 -7.15 14.10 -11.78
C ARG A 498 -6.27 13.60 -12.93
N HIS A 499 -6.66 13.84 -14.17
CA HIS A 499 -5.87 13.52 -15.37
C HIS A 499 -4.47 14.15 -15.33
N GLY A 500 -4.30 15.31 -14.73
CA GLY A 500 -3.01 15.98 -14.53
C GLY A 500 -2.57 16.88 -15.69
N ALA A 501 -3.17 16.81 -16.88
CA ALA A 501 -2.85 17.68 -18.01
C ALA A 501 -3.08 19.16 -17.67
N ALA A 502 -4.26 19.50 -17.13
CA ALA A 502 -4.60 20.86 -16.74
C ALA A 502 -3.68 21.42 -15.62
N ASP A 503 -3.26 20.57 -14.67
CA ASP A 503 -2.31 20.96 -13.62
C ASP A 503 -0.90 21.25 -14.18
N THR A 504 -0.49 20.53 -15.22
CA THR A 504 0.76 20.79 -15.92
C THR A 504 0.66 22.04 -16.80
N LEU A 505 -0.47 22.20 -17.49
CA LEU A 505 -0.73 23.33 -18.36
C LEU A 505 -0.64 24.66 -17.62
N ILE A 506 -1.28 24.77 -16.44
CA ILE A 506 -1.24 26.00 -15.63
C ILE A 506 0.14 26.35 -15.07
N ARG A 507 1.06 25.38 -15.01
CA ARG A 507 2.43 25.58 -14.51
C ARG A 507 3.46 25.84 -15.59
N ARG A 508 3.21 25.37 -16.82
CA ARG A 508 4.25 25.31 -17.87
C ARG A 508 3.76 25.86 -19.21
N ASP A 509 2.51 26.25 -19.31
CA ASP A 509 1.81 26.69 -20.54
C ASP A 509 1.76 25.63 -21.64
N VAL A 510 2.41 24.49 -21.46
CA VAL A 510 2.43 23.38 -22.41
C VAL A 510 2.36 22.05 -21.67
N TRP A 511 1.52 21.15 -22.20
CA TRP A 511 1.47 19.75 -21.82
C TRP A 511 1.54 18.88 -23.07
N GLU A 512 2.29 17.79 -23.02
CA GLU A 512 2.38 16.75 -24.04
C GLU A 512 2.12 15.40 -23.43
N SER A 513 1.32 14.58 -24.09
CA SER A 513 0.99 13.23 -23.59
C SER A 513 2.20 12.30 -23.70
N ARG A 514 2.51 11.61 -22.62
CA ARG A 514 3.54 10.55 -22.60
C ARG A 514 3.03 9.23 -23.16
N TYR A 515 1.71 9.04 -23.20
CA TYR A 515 1.05 7.79 -23.58
C TYR A 515 0.49 7.82 -24.99
N CYS A 516 0.18 9.02 -25.50
CA CYS A 516 -0.35 9.23 -26.85
C CYS A 516 0.60 10.20 -27.60
N PRO A 517 1.65 9.69 -28.26
CA PRO A 517 2.56 10.52 -29.06
C PRO A 517 1.78 11.33 -30.10
N GLY A 518 2.09 12.62 -30.22
CA GLY A 518 1.40 13.53 -31.14
C GLY A 518 0.22 14.30 -30.52
N LEU A 519 -0.16 14.05 -29.26
CA LEU A 519 -1.12 14.85 -28.51
C LEU A 519 -0.41 15.94 -27.70
N LYS A 520 -0.68 17.19 -28.04
CA LYS A 520 -0.10 18.38 -27.39
C LYS A 520 -1.20 19.36 -26.99
N TRP A 521 -1.05 20.01 -25.84
CA TRP A 521 -1.92 21.08 -25.36
C TRP A 521 -1.10 22.29 -24.95
N THR A 522 -1.47 23.47 -25.50
CA THR A 522 -0.77 24.74 -25.22
C THR A 522 -1.78 25.76 -24.68
N LEU A 523 -1.34 26.54 -23.68
CA LEU A 523 -2.08 27.69 -23.14
C LEU A 523 -1.49 28.99 -23.70
N ILE A 524 -2.37 29.86 -24.18
CA ILE A 524 -2.06 31.22 -24.57
C ILE A 524 -2.78 32.19 -23.61
N HIS A 525 -2.01 33.03 -22.93
CA HIS A 525 -2.55 34.03 -22.00
C HIS A 525 -3.13 35.21 -22.75
N GLY A 526 -4.41 35.50 -22.51
CA GLY A 526 -5.19 36.55 -23.14
C GLY A 526 -6.49 36.06 -23.74
N SER A 527 -7.33 36.98 -24.20
CA SER A 527 -8.59 36.62 -24.88
C SER A 527 -8.33 36.01 -26.26
N HIS A 528 -9.17 35.06 -26.65
CA HIS A 528 -9.12 34.49 -28.00
C HIS A 528 -9.20 35.59 -29.07
N ALA A 529 -10.02 36.62 -28.87
CA ALA A 529 -10.21 37.71 -29.85
C ALA A 529 -8.91 38.50 -30.12
N GLU A 530 -8.09 38.69 -29.07
CA GLU A 530 -6.84 39.47 -29.13
C GLU A 530 -5.64 38.60 -29.53
N MET A 531 -5.59 37.36 -29.07
CA MET A 531 -4.42 36.51 -29.15
C MET A 531 -4.44 35.49 -30.31
N LYS A 532 -5.56 35.38 -31.06
CA LYS A 532 -5.72 34.40 -32.15
C LYS A 532 -4.65 34.49 -33.26
N THR A 533 -4.03 35.65 -33.44
CA THR A 533 -2.94 35.85 -34.45
C THR A 533 -1.61 35.26 -33.98
N GLN A 534 -1.45 34.92 -32.71
CA GLN A 534 -0.26 34.27 -32.16
C GLN A 534 -0.33 32.73 -32.23
N ALA A 535 -1.46 32.18 -32.63
CA ALA A 535 -1.67 30.75 -32.79
C ALA A 535 -1.75 30.37 -34.29
N PRO A 536 -1.38 29.13 -34.69
CA PRO A 536 -1.70 28.62 -36.00
C PRO A 536 -3.21 28.60 -36.23
N ALA A 537 -3.65 28.77 -37.48
CA ALA A 537 -5.08 28.76 -37.80
C ALA A 537 -5.74 27.45 -37.35
N ALA A 538 -6.94 27.55 -36.77
CA ALA A 538 -7.67 26.39 -36.29
C ALA A 538 -8.33 25.62 -37.44
N ASP A 539 -8.29 24.29 -37.35
CA ASP A 539 -9.13 23.40 -38.17
C ASP A 539 -10.51 23.23 -37.54
N VAL A 540 -10.54 23.23 -36.19
CA VAL A 540 -11.76 23.11 -35.37
C VAL A 540 -11.70 24.10 -34.20
N VAL A 541 -12.86 24.69 -33.87
CA VAL A 541 -13.03 25.58 -32.69
C VAL A 541 -14.06 24.96 -31.75
N VAL A 542 -13.72 24.84 -30.47
CA VAL A 542 -14.54 24.26 -29.40
C VAL A 542 -14.90 25.27 -28.32
#